data_adee7b607bce62e8a52e3ae849fdbc0d
#
_entry.id   adee7b607bce62e8a52e3ae849fdbc0d
#
_cell.length_a   1.000
_cell.length_b   1.000
_cell.length_c   1.000
_cell.angle_alpha   90.00
_cell.angle_beta   90.00
_cell.angle_gamma   90.00
#
_symmetry.space_group_name_H-M   'P 1'
#
loop_
_entity.id
_entity.type
_entity.pdbx_description
1 polymer ?
#
loop_
_entity_poly.entity_id
_entity_poly.type
_entity_poly.pdbx_seq_one_letter_code
_entity_poly.pdbx_strand_id
1 'polypeptide(L)'
;PGLKAEITSSAFKKAFKGKIQTISSRIDPSTRSILSRVLVDNSNFEIIPGQLMTVKIIYDEINQIGVPESAVTIQGSTAFVYTVSNETAEKKNIEIGKRNFGKVSVVSGINEGDLVITEGVSKVRNNAKIKIINPRN
;
A
#
# COMPACT_ATOMS: atom_id res chain seq x y z
N PRO A 1 -4.98 18.44 11.32
CA PRO A 1 -6.42 18.48 11.03
C PRO A 1 -6.69 18.17 9.56
N GLY A 2 -7.86 17.55 9.25
CA GLY A 2 -8.28 17.23 7.89
C GLY A 2 -7.79 15.88 7.32
N LEU A 3 -6.80 15.24 7.93
CA LEU A 3 -6.34 13.92 7.48
C LEU A 3 -7.45 12.89 7.63
N LYS A 4 -7.53 12.00 6.65
CA LYS A 4 -8.45 10.86 6.70
C LYS A 4 -8.00 9.88 7.78
N ALA A 5 -8.97 9.24 8.41
CA ALA A 5 -8.74 8.22 9.42
C ALA A 5 -9.66 7.03 9.19
N GLU A 6 -9.13 5.85 9.45
CA GLU A 6 -9.86 4.60 9.50
C GLU A 6 -9.98 4.17 10.96
N ILE A 7 -11.21 3.93 11.41
CA ILE A 7 -11.52 3.62 12.79
C ILE A 7 -12.03 2.19 12.88
N THR A 8 -11.40 1.39 13.73
CA THR A 8 -11.74 -0.02 13.93
C THR A 8 -11.91 -0.31 15.42
N SER A 9 -12.66 -1.36 15.73
CA SER A 9 -12.80 -1.88 17.08
C SER A 9 -12.87 -3.40 17.00
N SER A 10 -12.46 -4.07 18.06
CA SER A 10 -12.65 -5.52 18.21
C SER A 10 -14.13 -5.95 18.21
N ALA A 11 -15.05 -5.03 18.49
CA ALA A 11 -16.48 -5.29 18.50
C ALA A 11 -17.12 -5.31 17.10
N PHE A 12 -16.42 -4.79 16.06
CA PHE A 12 -16.97 -4.66 14.72
C PHE A 12 -16.05 -5.30 13.68
N LYS A 13 -16.65 -5.97 12.70
CA LYS A 13 -15.93 -6.53 11.54
C LYS A 13 -15.64 -5.49 10.44
N LYS A 14 -16.23 -4.30 10.53
CA LYS A 14 -16.07 -3.23 9.55
C LYS A 14 -15.26 -2.08 10.12
N ALA A 15 -14.63 -1.32 9.22
CA ALA A 15 -13.97 -0.08 9.55
C ALA A 15 -14.90 1.11 9.27
N PHE A 16 -14.84 2.11 10.13
CA PHE A 16 -15.54 3.38 9.96
C PHE A 16 -14.57 4.41 9.39
N LYS A 17 -15.06 5.28 8.52
CA LYS A 17 -14.28 6.37 7.96
C LYS A 17 -14.47 7.64 8.79
N GLY A 18 -13.39 8.35 9.06
CA GLY A 18 -13.41 9.60 9.77
C GLY A 18 -12.37 10.58 9.30
N LYS A 19 -12.36 11.77 9.89
CA LYS A 19 -11.36 12.82 9.65
C LYS A 19 -10.88 13.38 10.97
N ILE A 20 -9.56 13.66 11.04
CA ILE A 20 -9.00 14.35 12.20
C ILE A 20 -9.52 15.79 12.22
N GLN A 21 -10.28 16.12 13.26
CA GLN A 21 -10.84 17.45 13.48
C GLN A 21 -9.83 18.36 14.15
N THR A 22 -9.28 17.92 15.28
CA THR A 22 -8.32 18.69 16.05
C THR A 22 -7.22 17.81 16.63
N ILE A 23 -6.05 18.39 16.80
CA ILE A 23 -4.90 17.80 17.50
C ILE A 23 -4.46 18.81 18.53
N SER A 24 -4.34 18.42 19.80
CA SER A 24 -3.83 19.27 20.87
C SER A 24 -2.38 19.63 20.61
N SER A 25 -2.01 20.87 20.89
CA SER A 25 -0.62 21.31 20.89
C SER A 25 0.14 20.91 22.17
N ARG A 26 -0.56 20.36 23.18
CA ARG A 26 0.00 19.97 24.47
C ARG A 26 0.09 18.46 24.56
N ILE A 27 1.26 17.98 24.95
CA ILE A 27 1.52 16.58 25.32
C ILE A 27 1.19 16.40 26.79
N ASP A 28 0.46 15.37 27.15
CA ASP A 28 0.29 14.94 28.53
C ASP A 28 1.60 14.29 29.00
N PRO A 29 2.30 14.88 30.00
CA PRO A 29 3.60 14.38 30.43
C PRO A 29 3.52 13.04 31.17
N SER A 30 2.38 12.71 31.75
CA SER A 30 2.20 11.46 32.53
C SER A 30 1.97 10.28 31.60
N THR A 31 1.18 10.44 30.56
CA THR A 31 0.82 9.39 29.60
C THR A 31 1.66 9.46 28.32
N ARG A 32 2.42 10.54 28.10
CA ARG A 32 3.16 10.85 26.87
C ARG A 32 2.28 10.80 25.63
N SER A 33 1.01 11.15 25.77
CA SER A 33 0.01 11.13 24.70
C SER A 33 -0.42 12.52 24.28
N ILE A 34 -0.98 12.63 23.09
CA ILE A 34 -1.57 13.84 22.53
C ILE A 34 -3.06 13.61 22.36
N LEU A 35 -3.87 14.51 22.87
CA LEU A 35 -5.31 14.46 22.65
C LEU A 35 -5.64 14.85 21.21
N SER A 36 -6.33 13.96 20.51
CA SER A 36 -6.82 14.21 19.15
C SER A 36 -8.31 13.89 19.09
N ARG A 37 -9.06 14.68 18.32
CA ARG A 37 -10.46 14.42 18.05
C ARG A 37 -10.63 14.01 16.60
N VAL A 38 -11.37 12.92 16.42
CA VAL A 38 -11.73 12.39 15.10
C VAL A 38 -13.23 12.48 14.93
N LEU A 39 -13.67 13.07 13.84
CA LEU A 39 -15.08 13.09 13.46
C LEU A 39 -15.39 11.87 12.63
N VAL A 40 -16.41 11.12 13.05
CA VAL A 40 -16.87 9.89 12.41
C VAL A 40 -18.37 10.00 12.15
N ASP A 41 -18.81 9.53 10.98
CA ASP A 41 -20.24 9.39 10.74
C ASP A 41 -20.77 8.16 11.48
N ASN A 42 -21.74 8.39 12.36
CA ASN A 42 -22.41 7.35 13.13
C ASN A 42 -23.95 7.44 12.95
N SER A 43 -24.41 7.74 11.74
CA SER A 43 -25.84 7.87 11.40
C SER A 43 -26.66 6.63 11.74
N ASN A 44 -26.02 5.48 11.75
CA ASN A 44 -26.66 4.19 12.09
C ASN A 44 -26.58 3.83 13.58
N PHE A 45 -26.04 4.72 14.43
CA PHE A 45 -25.89 4.50 15.89
C PHE A 45 -25.13 3.21 16.26
N GLU A 46 -24.21 2.75 15.42
CA GLU A 46 -23.45 1.53 15.67
C GLU A 46 -22.32 1.74 16.68
N ILE A 47 -21.72 2.94 16.69
CA ILE A 47 -20.69 3.30 17.66
C ILE A 47 -21.36 3.83 18.92
N ILE A 48 -21.08 3.15 20.05
CA ILE A 48 -21.65 3.49 21.35
C ILE A 48 -20.61 4.27 22.17
N PRO A 49 -20.99 5.30 22.93
CA PRO A 49 -20.10 6.02 23.81
C PRO A 49 -19.41 5.09 24.81
N GLY A 50 -18.12 5.33 25.08
CA GLY A 50 -17.31 4.53 26.00
C GLY A 50 -16.58 3.35 25.35
N GLN A 51 -16.78 3.09 24.05
CA GLN A 51 -16.06 2.02 23.35
C GLN A 51 -14.60 2.43 23.07
N LEU A 52 -13.69 1.45 23.24
CA LEU A 52 -12.30 1.55 22.81
C LEU A 52 -12.22 1.33 21.31
N MET A 53 -11.64 2.31 20.61
CA MET A 53 -11.48 2.29 19.16
C MET A 53 -10.01 2.48 18.80
N THR A 54 -9.56 1.78 17.75
CA THR A 54 -8.26 1.99 17.14
C THR A 54 -8.41 2.92 15.95
N VAL A 55 -7.59 3.97 15.91
CA VAL A 55 -7.60 4.94 14.82
C VAL A 55 -6.31 4.85 14.03
N LYS A 56 -6.43 4.53 12.75
CA LYS A 56 -5.34 4.55 11.78
C LYS A 56 -5.41 5.83 10.96
N ILE A 57 -4.41 6.68 11.08
CA ILE A 57 -4.33 7.94 10.34
C ILE A 57 -3.70 7.67 8.98
N ILE A 58 -4.34 8.17 7.94
CA ILE A 58 -3.87 8.05 6.56
C ILE A 58 -3.17 9.36 6.20
N TYR A 59 -1.83 9.32 6.10
CA TYR A 59 -1.02 10.50 5.80
C TYR A 59 -0.97 10.82 4.32
N ASP A 60 -0.79 9.78 3.50
CA ASP A 60 -0.67 9.88 2.05
C ASP A 60 -1.45 8.76 1.38
N GLU A 61 -2.34 9.12 0.46
CA GLU A 61 -2.85 8.23 -0.57
C GLU A 61 -1.94 8.42 -1.78
N ILE A 62 -0.82 7.71 -1.83
CA ILE A 62 0.05 7.74 -3.00
C ILE A 62 -0.48 6.67 -3.95
N ASN A 63 -1.03 7.10 -5.09
CA ASN A 63 -1.34 6.19 -6.18
C ASN A 63 -0.02 5.79 -6.84
N GLN A 64 0.51 4.65 -6.43
CA GLN A 64 1.71 4.05 -7.02
C GLN A 64 1.38 2.67 -7.56
N ILE A 65 2.03 2.31 -8.65
CA ILE A 65 1.93 0.96 -9.20
C ILE A 65 2.52 0.00 -8.17
N GLY A 66 1.73 -0.97 -7.71
CA GLY A 66 2.16 -2.00 -6.78
C GLY A 66 2.47 -3.30 -7.51
N VAL A 67 3.71 -3.77 -7.45
CA VAL A 67 4.08 -5.10 -7.97
C VAL A 67 4.29 -6.09 -6.83
N PRO A 68 3.99 -7.39 -7.01
CA PRO A 68 4.35 -8.40 -6.03
C PRO A 68 5.86 -8.39 -5.76
N GLU A 69 6.26 -8.57 -4.52
CA GLU A 69 7.68 -8.56 -4.13
C GLU A 69 8.48 -9.67 -4.86
N SER A 70 7.82 -10.79 -5.18
CA SER A 70 8.41 -11.88 -5.97
C SER A 70 8.80 -11.50 -7.39
N ALA A 71 8.23 -10.45 -7.95
CA ALA A 71 8.55 -9.95 -9.29
C ALA A 71 9.78 -9.06 -9.32
N VAL A 72 10.18 -8.49 -8.18
CA VAL A 72 11.29 -7.55 -8.09
C VAL A 72 12.59 -8.28 -7.86
N THR A 73 13.55 -8.04 -8.73
CA THR A 73 14.91 -8.54 -8.57
C THR A 73 15.85 -7.38 -8.25
N ILE A 74 16.68 -7.58 -7.22
CA ILE A 74 17.69 -6.60 -6.81
C ILE A 74 19.06 -7.15 -7.20
N GLN A 75 19.84 -6.36 -7.94
CA GLN A 75 21.20 -6.69 -8.34
C GLN A 75 22.12 -5.52 -7.99
N GLY A 76 22.92 -5.68 -6.95
CA GLY A 76 23.70 -4.57 -6.39
C GLY A 76 22.79 -3.45 -5.87
N SER A 77 22.92 -2.26 -6.40
CA SER A 77 22.10 -1.09 -6.07
C SER A 77 20.91 -0.88 -6.99
N THR A 78 20.70 -1.75 -8.00
CA THR A 78 19.67 -1.58 -9.00
C THR A 78 18.54 -2.59 -8.78
N ALA A 79 17.30 -2.11 -8.79
CA ALA A 79 16.12 -2.96 -8.82
C ALA A 79 15.55 -3.03 -10.24
N PHE A 80 15.07 -4.19 -10.65
CA PHE A 80 14.44 -4.37 -11.94
C PHE A 80 13.31 -5.40 -11.88
N VAL A 81 12.44 -5.35 -12.87
CA VAL A 81 11.40 -6.33 -13.13
C VAL A 81 11.51 -6.80 -14.58
N TYR A 82 10.90 -7.94 -14.89
CA TYR A 82 10.67 -8.33 -16.26
C TYR A 82 9.23 -8.05 -16.65
N THR A 83 9.04 -7.25 -17.69
CA THR A 83 7.74 -7.03 -18.32
C THR A 83 7.60 -7.88 -19.57
N VAL A 84 6.36 -8.10 -20.00
CA VAL A 84 6.05 -8.87 -21.21
C VAL A 84 5.60 -7.92 -22.29
N SER A 85 6.31 -7.96 -23.43
CA SER A 85 5.93 -7.27 -24.65
C SER A 85 6.05 -8.23 -25.83
N ASN A 86 4.98 -8.43 -26.60
CA ASN A 86 4.97 -9.33 -27.77
C ASN A 86 5.56 -10.72 -27.50
N GLU A 87 5.09 -11.38 -26.42
CA GLU A 87 5.58 -12.69 -25.96
C GLU A 87 7.09 -12.73 -25.65
N THR A 88 7.69 -11.59 -25.43
CA THR A 88 9.10 -11.44 -25.10
C THR A 88 9.26 -10.77 -23.75
N ALA A 89 10.19 -11.27 -22.94
CA ALA A 89 10.52 -10.69 -21.66
C ALA A 89 11.49 -9.52 -21.83
N GLU A 90 11.11 -8.35 -21.33
CA GLU A 90 11.95 -7.16 -21.32
C GLU A 90 12.35 -6.80 -19.88
N LYS A 91 13.66 -6.65 -19.67
CA LYS A 91 14.19 -6.17 -18.39
C LYS A 91 13.98 -4.66 -18.28
N LYS A 92 13.18 -4.21 -17.30
CA LYS A 92 12.99 -2.80 -16.99
C LYS A 92 13.55 -2.48 -15.62
N ASN A 93 14.48 -1.54 -15.57
CA ASN A 93 14.97 -0.99 -14.30
C ASN A 93 13.86 -0.16 -13.67
N ILE A 94 13.67 -0.34 -12.37
CA ILE A 94 12.63 0.35 -11.62
C ILE A 94 13.22 1.06 -10.40
N GLU A 95 12.58 2.12 -9.99
CA GLU A 95 12.78 2.74 -8.70
C GLU A 95 11.71 2.24 -7.74
N ILE A 96 12.14 1.60 -6.66
CA ILE A 96 11.24 1.02 -5.66
C ILE A 96 10.96 2.02 -4.54
N GLY A 97 9.70 2.07 -4.12
CA GLY A 97 9.25 2.86 -2.98
C GLY A 97 9.00 2.00 -1.74
N LYS A 98 7.88 2.26 -1.07
CA LYS A 98 7.51 1.56 0.17
C LYS A 98 7.07 0.12 -0.12
N ARG A 99 7.39 -0.78 0.83
CA ARG A 99 6.91 -2.16 0.84
C ARG A 99 5.73 -2.28 1.79
N ASN A 100 4.67 -2.92 1.33
CA ASN A 100 3.47 -3.09 2.15
C ASN A 100 2.71 -4.37 1.71
N PHE A 101 2.42 -5.25 2.65
CA PHE A 101 1.62 -6.48 2.45
C PHE A 101 2.06 -7.35 1.25
N GLY A 102 3.39 -7.62 1.12
CA GLY A 102 3.92 -8.46 0.04
C GLY A 102 3.95 -7.79 -1.35
N LYS A 103 3.66 -6.49 -1.41
CA LYS A 103 3.80 -5.66 -2.60
C LYS A 103 4.86 -4.59 -2.39
N VAL A 104 5.54 -4.24 -3.46
CA VAL A 104 6.49 -3.13 -3.54
C VAL A 104 5.89 -2.06 -4.43
N SER A 105 5.83 -0.82 -3.94
CA SER A 105 5.44 0.29 -4.79
C SER A 105 6.57 0.65 -5.74
N VAL A 106 6.22 0.93 -7.00
CA VAL A 106 7.16 1.36 -8.03
C VAL A 106 6.95 2.83 -8.28
N VAL A 107 8.00 3.61 -8.08
CA VAL A 107 7.99 5.06 -8.30
C VAL A 107 8.16 5.40 -9.76
N SER A 108 9.04 4.65 -10.46
CA SER A 108 9.31 4.86 -11.89
C SER A 108 9.82 3.57 -12.54
N GLY A 109 9.73 3.48 -13.86
CA GLY A 109 10.27 2.39 -14.68
C GLY A 109 9.25 1.45 -15.31
N ILE A 110 7.99 1.46 -14.87
CA ILE A 110 6.86 0.74 -15.48
C ILE A 110 5.63 1.63 -15.53
N ASN A 111 4.68 1.27 -16.38
CA ASN A 111 3.40 1.96 -16.54
C ASN A 111 2.25 1.08 -16.03
N GLU A 112 1.13 1.73 -15.74
CA GLU A 112 -0.12 1.01 -15.46
C GLU A 112 -0.56 0.21 -16.68
N GLY A 113 -0.88 -1.08 -16.47
CA GLY A 113 -1.22 -2.01 -17.55
C GLY A 113 -0.03 -2.84 -18.06
N ASP A 114 1.21 -2.54 -17.67
CA ASP A 114 2.35 -3.39 -18.00
C ASP A 114 2.19 -4.78 -17.36
N LEU A 115 2.33 -5.84 -18.14
CA LEU A 115 2.33 -7.21 -17.63
C LEU A 115 3.70 -7.52 -17.01
N VAL A 116 3.73 -7.80 -15.72
CA VAL A 116 4.96 -8.11 -14.98
C VAL A 116 5.05 -9.59 -14.67
N ILE A 117 6.22 -10.19 -14.91
CA ILE A 117 6.47 -11.61 -14.60
C ILE A 117 6.65 -11.75 -13.09
N THR A 118 5.78 -12.56 -12.46
CA THR A 118 5.78 -12.79 -11.00
C THR A 118 6.33 -14.16 -10.61
N GLU A 119 6.32 -15.12 -11.53
CA GLU A 119 6.80 -16.48 -11.31
C GLU A 119 7.88 -16.86 -12.32
N GLY A 120 8.86 -17.64 -11.89
CA GLY A 120 9.96 -18.07 -12.75
C GLY A 120 10.99 -16.99 -13.08
N VAL A 121 10.97 -15.85 -12.40
CA VAL A 121 11.85 -14.68 -12.64
C VAL A 121 13.33 -15.07 -12.74
N SER A 122 13.80 -16.01 -11.90
CA SER A 122 15.20 -16.48 -11.91
C SER A 122 15.63 -17.21 -13.18
N LYS A 123 14.67 -17.70 -13.96
CA LYS A 123 14.92 -18.43 -15.23
C LYS A 123 14.77 -17.53 -16.46
N VAL A 124 14.22 -16.34 -16.29
CA VAL A 124 13.96 -15.40 -17.38
C VAL A 124 15.25 -14.63 -17.71
N ARG A 125 15.51 -14.45 -18.99
CA ARG A 125 16.57 -13.58 -19.49
C ARG A 125 15.96 -12.47 -20.34
N ASN A 126 16.66 -11.36 -20.44
CA ASN A 126 16.23 -10.26 -21.30
C ASN A 126 16.11 -10.76 -22.76
N ASN A 127 15.05 -10.35 -23.44
CA ASN A 127 14.68 -10.76 -24.81
C ASN A 127 14.37 -12.26 -24.97
N ALA A 128 14.13 -12.99 -23.89
CA ALA A 128 13.71 -14.39 -23.98
C ALA A 128 12.24 -14.48 -24.42
N LYS A 129 11.95 -15.40 -25.34
CA LYS A 129 10.56 -15.76 -25.65
C LYS A 129 9.93 -16.46 -24.46
N ILE A 130 8.75 -16.02 -24.07
CA ILE A 130 8.02 -16.56 -22.93
C ILE A 130 6.60 -16.95 -23.34
N LYS A 131 6.04 -17.92 -22.64
CA LYS A 131 4.63 -18.28 -22.76
C LYS A 131 3.90 -17.87 -21.49
N ILE A 132 2.89 -17.06 -21.61
CA ILE A 132 2.04 -16.68 -20.48
C ILE A 132 1.16 -17.86 -20.13
N ILE A 133 1.30 -18.37 -18.88
CA ILE A 133 0.53 -19.54 -18.42
C ILE A 133 -0.72 -19.07 -17.66
N ASN A 134 -0.65 -18.00 -16.92
CA ASN A 134 -1.75 -17.53 -16.09
C ASN A 134 -1.67 -16.00 -15.87
N PRO A 135 -2.29 -15.18 -16.72
CA PRO A 135 -2.33 -13.74 -16.49
C PRO A 135 -3.25 -13.47 -15.28
N ARG A 136 -2.68 -12.96 -14.19
CA ARG A 136 -3.43 -12.43 -13.06
C ARG A 136 -3.50 -10.92 -13.23
N ASN A 137 -4.71 -10.39 -13.37
CA ASN A 137 -4.98 -8.95 -13.33
C ASN A 137 -4.89 -8.42 -11.90
#